data_5b3ebd646088186303e4bd137bbb24b2
#
_entry.id   5b3ebd646088186303e4bd137bbb24b2
#
_cell.length_a   1.000
_cell.length_b   1.000
_cell.length_c   1.000
_cell.angle_alpha   90.00
_cell.angle_beta   90.00
_cell.angle_gamma   90.00
#
_symmetry.space_group_name_H-M   'P 1'
#
loop_
_entity.id
_entity.type
_entity.pdbx_description
1 polymer ?
#
loop_
_entity_poly.entity_id
_entity_poly.type
_entity_poly.pdbx_seq_one_letter_code
_entity_poly.pdbx_strand_id
1 'polypeptide(L)'
;MWDKKHLLDIDPFSRKDIEAIFRLAEVLEPYSGIDKTISHESLDICKGKKMNLWFGEESTRTYGSFETAMLRLGGVPLKFDEQVSSIKKKESIKHTARILSGQCDILVDRHKDPEHIYKLAKYSLVPVINGGNGSYQHPTQTLLDLYTMYKESGIDKKIIVIVGDLKYGRTTHSLVRGLVKFDGVEIHGISPPGLEMPEEHVVNANYTPHVIDMRNLKNELEKIRPDYIYATRVQLERIPENAGKGYQYQINKNTLENLPNVRVLHPLPIATDTDCGPEIAEEMDEDTKAIYFKQADYGIPIRMAIIITMLNCQKEAEKLAKYVE
;
A
#
# COMPACT_ATOMS: atom_id res chain seq x y z
N MET A 1 -9.97 -10.66 19.05
CA MET A 1 -10.58 -9.31 19.08
C MET A 1 -9.47 -8.34 18.75
N TRP A 2 -9.71 -7.39 17.85
CA TRP A 2 -8.72 -6.37 17.48
C TRP A 2 -8.43 -5.46 18.67
N ASP A 3 -7.18 -5.35 19.08
CA ASP A 3 -6.76 -4.62 20.28
C ASP A 3 -6.01 -3.30 19.96
N LYS A 4 -5.78 -3.03 18.68
CA LYS A 4 -5.01 -1.84 18.22
C LYS A 4 -5.95 -0.68 17.95
N LYS A 5 -5.69 0.45 18.58
CA LYS A 5 -6.51 1.67 18.41
C LYS A 5 -6.28 2.34 17.04
N HIS A 6 -5.06 2.27 16.50
CA HIS A 6 -4.65 2.97 15.29
C HIS A 6 -3.92 2.01 14.34
N LEU A 7 -3.92 2.33 13.05
CA LEU A 7 -3.09 1.69 12.02
C LEU A 7 -2.04 2.70 11.53
N LEU A 8 -0.95 2.86 12.25
CA LEU A 8 0.12 3.81 11.92
C LEU A 8 1.24 3.16 11.12
N ASP A 9 1.62 1.95 11.50
CA ASP A 9 2.72 1.15 10.95
C ASP A 9 2.26 -0.30 10.75
N ILE A 10 3.01 -1.04 9.92
CA ILE A 10 2.79 -2.49 9.75
C ILE A 10 3.45 -3.32 10.85
N ASP A 11 4.46 -2.78 11.53
CA ASP A 11 5.27 -3.50 12.52
C ASP A 11 4.45 -4.14 13.66
N PRO A 12 3.45 -3.46 14.26
CA PRO A 12 2.66 -4.03 15.35
C PRO A 12 1.73 -5.19 14.94
N PHE A 13 1.60 -5.46 13.62
CA PHE A 13 0.71 -6.50 13.12
C PHE A 13 1.40 -7.87 13.19
N SER A 14 0.72 -8.84 13.78
CA SER A 14 1.07 -10.24 13.63
C SER A 14 0.57 -10.79 12.29
N ARG A 15 1.11 -11.93 11.86
CA ARG A 15 0.57 -12.68 10.71
C ARG A 15 -0.93 -12.92 10.85
N LYS A 16 -1.40 -13.30 12.03
CA LYS A 16 -2.84 -13.55 12.31
C LYS A 16 -3.70 -12.30 12.10
N ASP A 17 -3.18 -11.11 12.45
CA ASP A 17 -3.89 -9.85 12.23
C ASP A 17 -4.02 -9.57 10.72
N ILE A 18 -2.95 -9.78 9.96
CA ILE A 18 -2.92 -9.59 8.51
C ILE A 18 -3.89 -10.57 7.83
N GLU A 19 -3.82 -11.86 8.16
CA GLU A 19 -4.72 -12.87 7.61
C GLU A 19 -6.19 -12.65 8.00
N ALA A 20 -6.45 -12.06 9.18
CA ALA A 20 -7.82 -11.68 9.56
C ALA A 20 -8.38 -10.57 8.66
N ILE A 21 -7.54 -9.59 8.30
CA ILE A 21 -7.92 -8.55 7.33
C ILE A 21 -8.13 -9.17 5.95
N PHE A 22 -7.31 -10.16 5.53
CA PHE A 22 -7.47 -10.85 4.25
C PHE A 22 -8.80 -11.59 4.16
N ARG A 23 -9.14 -12.42 5.16
CA ARG A 23 -10.42 -13.13 5.21
C ARG A 23 -11.61 -12.18 5.15
N LEU A 24 -11.51 -11.03 5.82
CA LEU A 24 -12.57 -10.04 5.78
C LEU A 24 -12.64 -9.36 4.40
N ALA A 25 -11.49 -9.09 3.77
CA ALA A 25 -11.43 -8.54 2.42
C ALA A 25 -12.03 -9.51 1.38
N GLU A 26 -11.81 -10.83 1.50
CA GLU A 26 -12.43 -11.85 0.64
C GLU A 26 -13.96 -11.81 0.71
N VAL A 27 -14.52 -11.69 1.91
CA VAL A 27 -15.98 -11.54 2.10
C VAL A 27 -16.50 -10.26 1.47
N LEU A 28 -15.69 -9.19 1.46
CA LEU A 28 -16.09 -7.86 0.97
C LEU A 28 -15.78 -7.63 -0.52
N GLU A 29 -14.95 -8.47 -1.12
CA GLU A 29 -14.54 -8.33 -2.52
C GLU A 29 -15.73 -8.25 -3.50
N PRO A 30 -16.79 -9.10 -3.40
CA PRO A 30 -17.97 -8.99 -4.25
C PRO A 30 -18.70 -7.64 -4.14
N TYR A 31 -18.60 -6.95 -3.02
CA TYR A 31 -19.26 -5.68 -2.74
C TYR A 31 -18.37 -4.46 -3.03
N SER A 32 -17.13 -4.68 -3.42
CA SER A 32 -16.14 -3.60 -3.67
C SER A 32 -16.45 -2.75 -4.92
N GLY A 33 -17.23 -3.30 -5.88
CA GLY A 33 -17.50 -2.69 -7.16
C GLY A 33 -16.37 -2.83 -8.18
N ILE A 34 -15.41 -3.73 -7.94
CA ILE A 34 -14.39 -4.11 -8.90
C ILE A 34 -15.05 -4.84 -10.07
N ASP A 35 -15.85 -5.85 -9.78
CA ASP A 35 -16.65 -6.52 -10.79
C ASP A 35 -17.86 -5.64 -11.16
N LYS A 36 -17.85 -5.09 -12.39
CA LYS A 36 -18.89 -4.22 -12.90
C LYS A 36 -20.16 -4.96 -13.34
N THR A 37 -20.12 -6.28 -13.40
CA THR A 37 -21.28 -7.12 -13.76
C THR A 37 -22.23 -7.36 -12.58
N ILE A 38 -21.76 -7.16 -11.35
CA ILE A 38 -22.54 -7.31 -10.13
C ILE A 38 -23.20 -5.96 -9.77
N SER A 39 -24.49 -5.99 -9.43
CA SER A 39 -25.15 -4.79 -8.89
C SER A 39 -24.63 -4.48 -7.49
N HIS A 40 -24.12 -3.26 -7.32
CA HIS A 40 -23.44 -2.86 -6.11
C HIS A 40 -24.27 -1.86 -5.30
N GLU A 41 -25.22 -2.35 -4.53
CA GLU A 41 -25.79 -1.55 -3.45
C GLU A 41 -24.77 -1.36 -2.34
N SER A 42 -24.79 -0.20 -1.68
CA SER A 42 -23.94 0.01 -0.52
C SER A 42 -24.39 -0.89 0.65
N LEU A 43 -23.42 -1.42 1.37
CA LEU A 43 -23.67 -2.14 2.60
C LEU A 43 -24.06 -1.15 3.73
N ASP A 44 -24.90 -1.59 4.67
CA ASP A 44 -25.28 -0.75 5.82
C ASP A 44 -24.35 -0.92 7.04
N ILE A 45 -23.15 -1.52 6.86
CA ILE A 45 -22.21 -1.84 7.94
C ILE A 45 -21.72 -0.60 8.67
N CYS A 46 -21.42 0.47 7.93
CA CYS A 46 -20.94 1.74 8.48
C CYS A 46 -22.01 2.86 8.39
N LYS A 47 -23.30 2.49 8.33
CA LYS A 47 -24.39 3.47 8.29
C LYS A 47 -24.32 4.44 9.48
N GLY A 48 -24.36 5.73 9.17
CA GLY A 48 -24.25 6.80 10.18
C GLY A 48 -22.81 7.09 10.64
N LYS A 49 -21.81 6.31 10.23
CA LYS A 49 -20.40 6.54 10.51
C LYS A 49 -19.80 7.54 9.53
N LYS A 50 -18.86 8.34 10.01
CA LYS A 50 -18.13 9.36 9.23
C LYS A 50 -16.63 9.08 9.27
N MET A 51 -16.01 9.13 8.12
CA MET A 51 -14.55 9.01 7.96
C MET A 51 -13.99 10.32 7.43
N ASN A 52 -13.06 10.92 8.16
CA ASN A 52 -12.39 12.14 7.69
C ASN A 52 -11.11 11.76 6.93
N LEU A 53 -10.93 12.32 5.74
CA LEU A 53 -9.78 12.15 4.86
C LEU A 53 -8.93 13.42 4.89
N TRP A 54 -7.83 13.36 5.63
CA TRP A 54 -6.83 14.43 5.71
C TRP A 54 -5.64 14.08 4.82
N PHE A 55 -5.57 14.69 3.65
CA PHE A 55 -4.51 14.47 2.68
C PHE A 55 -3.76 15.77 2.42
N GLY A 56 -2.67 16.00 3.15
CA GLY A 56 -1.72 17.09 2.98
C GLY A 56 -0.66 16.80 1.90
N GLU A 57 -0.71 15.62 1.27
CA GLU A 57 0.09 15.20 0.11
C GLU A 57 -0.85 14.66 -0.96
N GLU A 58 -0.61 15.00 -2.22
CA GLU A 58 -1.46 14.57 -3.34
C GLU A 58 -1.57 13.04 -3.45
N SER A 59 -2.78 12.55 -3.70
CA SER A 59 -3.06 11.13 -3.85
C SER A 59 -4.39 10.86 -4.52
N THR A 60 -4.36 10.44 -5.77
CA THR A 60 -5.58 10.03 -6.49
C THR A 60 -6.06 8.66 -6.02
N ARG A 61 -5.18 7.66 -6.01
CA ARG A 61 -5.54 6.26 -5.74
C ARG A 61 -5.88 6.00 -4.27
N THR A 62 -5.00 6.41 -3.33
CA THR A 62 -5.24 6.16 -1.91
C THR A 62 -6.47 6.91 -1.42
N TYR A 63 -6.62 8.18 -1.80
CA TYR A 63 -7.78 8.98 -1.47
C TYR A 63 -9.06 8.34 -2.02
N GLY A 64 -9.14 8.16 -3.35
CA GLY A 64 -10.34 7.63 -4.02
C GLY A 64 -10.73 6.24 -3.56
N SER A 65 -9.76 5.36 -3.23
CA SER A 65 -10.09 4.03 -2.73
C SER A 65 -10.60 4.01 -1.28
N PHE A 66 -10.11 4.91 -0.40
CA PHE A 66 -10.71 5.08 0.93
C PHE A 66 -12.11 5.68 0.84
N GLU A 67 -12.30 6.70 0.01
CA GLU A 67 -13.60 7.32 -0.25
C GLU A 67 -14.59 6.27 -0.75
N THR A 68 -14.22 5.51 -1.80
CA THR A 68 -15.04 4.42 -2.34
C THR A 68 -15.32 3.34 -1.30
N ALA A 69 -14.32 2.90 -0.53
CA ALA A 69 -14.49 1.89 0.50
C ALA A 69 -15.52 2.32 1.57
N MET A 70 -15.43 3.58 2.04
CA MET A 70 -16.39 4.09 3.03
C MET A 70 -17.80 4.20 2.48
N LEU A 71 -17.96 4.64 1.22
CA LEU A 71 -19.26 4.71 0.53
C LEU A 71 -19.85 3.30 0.33
N ARG A 72 -19.04 2.31 -0.07
CA ARG A 72 -19.48 0.91 -0.20
C ARG A 72 -19.95 0.31 1.11
N LEU A 73 -19.39 0.74 2.22
CA LEU A 73 -19.81 0.32 3.56
C LEU A 73 -21.05 1.07 4.10
N GLY A 74 -21.61 2.02 3.33
CA GLY A 74 -22.76 2.82 3.74
C GLY A 74 -22.44 3.98 4.69
N GLY A 75 -21.16 4.30 4.86
CA GLY A 75 -20.70 5.44 5.65
C GLY A 75 -20.46 6.69 4.79
N VAL A 76 -20.08 7.79 5.45
CA VAL A 76 -19.89 9.09 4.82
C VAL A 76 -18.41 9.50 4.87
N PRO A 77 -17.70 9.58 3.75
CA PRO A 77 -16.38 10.17 3.71
C PRO A 77 -16.49 11.70 3.75
N LEU A 78 -15.60 12.33 4.52
CA LEU A 78 -15.50 13.78 4.66
C LEU A 78 -14.09 14.21 4.24
N LYS A 79 -13.98 15.18 3.35
CA LYS A 79 -12.69 15.77 2.99
C LYS A 79 -12.28 16.82 4.02
N PHE A 80 -11.06 16.71 4.54
CA PHE A 80 -10.40 17.80 5.26
C PHE A 80 -9.38 18.48 4.35
N ASP A 81 -9.56 19.77 4.14
CA ASP A 81 -8.69 20.58 3.28
C ASP A 81 -7.90 21.59 4.13
N GLU A 82 -6.58 21.35 4.23
CA GLU A 82 -5.69 22.26 4.96
C GLU A 82 -5.70 23.69 4.40
N GLN A 83 -5.95 23.83 3.09
CA GLN A 83 -5.92 25.10 2.38
C GLN A 83 -6.97 26.09 2.89
N VAL A 84 -8.09 25.58 3.39
CA VAL A 84 -9.20 26.38 3.92
C VAL A 84 -9.43 26.20 5.42
N SER A 85 -8.52 25.49 6.11
CA SER A 85 -8.64 25.17 7.53
C SER A 85 -7.94 26.17 8.44
N SER A 86 -8.20 26.06 9.74
CA SER A 86 -7.54 26.86 10.81
C SER A 86 -6.04 26.57 10.94
N ILE A 87 -5.53 25.50 10.32
CA ILE A 87 -4.09 25.18 10.27
C ILE A 87 -3.32 26.34 9.66
N LYS A 88 -3.85 27.02 8.63
CA LYS A 88 -3.26 28.24 8.06
C LYS A 88 -3.06 29.36 9.10
N LYS A 89 -3.86 29.36 10.17
CA LYS A 89 -3.74 30.30 11.29
C LYS A 89 -2.80 29.76 12.38
N LYS A 90 -1.97 28.74 12.08
CA LYS A 90 -1.04 28.08 13.01
C LYS A 90 -1.75 27.35 14.17
N GLU A 91 -2.94 26.81 13.94
CA GLU A 91 -3.60 25.93 14.90
C GLU A 91 -2.71 24.69 15.14
N SER A 92 -2.62 24.29 16.41
CA SER A 92 -1.82 23.12 16.77
C SER A 92 -2.50 21.83 16.33
N ILE A 93 -1.71 20.82 15.91
CA ILE A 93 -2.22 19.48 15.57
C ILE A 93 -3.05 18.88 16.71
N LYS A 94 -2.73 19.20 17.97
CA LYS A 94 -3.50 18.77 19.13
C LYS A 94 -4.94 19.29 19.10
N HIS A 95 -5.13 20.56 18.77
CA HIS A 95 -6.48 21.16 18.70
C HIS A 95 -7.23 20.60 17.50
N THR A 96 -6.61 20.57 16.33
CA THR A 96 -7.20 20.01 15.12
C THR A 96 -7.62 18.55 15.32
N ALA A 97 -6.75 17.71 15.91
CA ALA A 97 -7.07 16.31 16.20
C ALA A 97 -8.30 16.16 17.10
N ARG A 98 -8.43 17.01 18.13
CA ARG A 98 -9.57 16.98 19.06
C ARG A 98 -10.86 17.43 18.39
N ILE A 99 -10.81 18.47 17.56
CA ILE A 99 -11.98 18.96 16.82
C ILE A 99 -12.46 17.91 15.81
N LEU A 100 -11.54 17.38 14.98
CA LEU A 100 -11.89 16.36 13.98
C LEU A 100 -12.44 15.08 14.62
N SER A 101 -11.89 14.67 15.76
CA SER A 101 -12.40 13.50 16.51
C SER A 101 -13.84 13.67 17.00
N GLY A 102 -14.32 14.91 17.16
CA GLY A 102 -15.74 15.19 17.48
C GLY A 102 -16.66 15.19 16.26
N GLN A 103 -16.09 15.21 15.05
CA GLN A 103 -16.83 15.32 13.79
C GLN A 103 -16.89 14.01 12.98
N CYS A 104 -16.04 13.03 13.32
CA CYS A 104 -15.96 11.76 12.62
C CYS A 104 -15.73 10.59 13.58
N ASP A 105 -15.87 9.37 13.08
CA ASP A 105 -15.64 8.12 13.82
C ASP A 105 -14.25 7.54 13.53
N ILE A 106 -13.59 7.95 12.44
CA ILE A 106 -12.28 7.48 12.01
C ILE A 106 -11.59 8.56 11.17
N LEU A 107 -10.26 8.63 11.28
CA LEU A 107 -9.40 9.55 10.52
C LEU A 107 -8.46 8.76 9.62
N VAL A 108 -8.32 9.19 8.37
CA VAL A 108 -7.24 8.74 7.47
C VAL A 108 -6.34 9.94 7.22
N ASP A 109 -5.05 9.79 7.50
CA ASP A 109 -4.06 10.85 7.33
C ASP A 109 -2.98 10.45 6.34
N ARG A 110 -2.63 11.37 5.43
CA ARG A 110 -1.48 11.28 4.55
C ARG A 110 -0.76 12.61 4.53
N HIS A 111 0.47 12.64 5.02
CA HIS A 111 1.23 13.87 5.14
C HIS A 111 2.71 13.66 4.75
N LYS A 112 3.36 14.72 4.24
CA LYS A 112 4.78 14.70 3.88
C LYS A 112 5.74 14.62 5.07
N ASP A 113 5.36 15.21 6.23
CA ASP A 113 6.09 15.05 7.49
C ASP A 113 5.78 13.66 8.08
N PRO A 114 6.76 12.75 8.21
CA PRO A 114 6.54 11.41 8.72
C PRO A 114 6.05 11.40 10.18
N GLU A 115 6.35 12.43 10.96
CA GLU A 115 5.94 12.54 12.37
C GLU A 115 4.49 13.03 12.55
N HIS A 116 3.88 13.57 11.49
CA HIS A 116 2.55 14.15 11.56
C HIS A 116 1.51 13.13 12.06
N ILE A 117 1.51 11.93 11.49
CA ILE A 117 0.56 10.86 11.81
C ILE A 117 0.63 10.44 13.29
N TYR A 118 1.83 10.36 13.87
CA TYR A 118 2.01 10.00 15.29
C TYR A 118 1.51 11.08 16.22
N LYS A 119 1.75 12.36 15.87
CA LYS A 119 1.23 13.50 16.61
C LYS A 119 -0.30 13.55 16.54
N LEU A 120 -0.88 13.29 15.36
CA LEU A 120 -2.33 13.22 15.16
C LEU A 120 -2.93 12.10 16.02
N ALA A 121 -2.39 10.88 15.92
CA ALA A 121 -2.85 9.70 16.66
C ALA A 121 -2.78 9.91 18.19
N LYS A 122 -1.71 10.56 18.68
CA LYS A 122 -1.53 10.87 20.12
C LYS A 122 -2.70 11.67 20.71
N TYR A 123 -3.29 12.56 19.93
CA TYR A 123 -4.34 13.47 20.42
C TYR A 123 -5.74 13.12 19.90
N SER A 124 -5.84 12.17 18.95
CA SER A 124 -7.12 11.71 18.43
C SER A 124 -7.88 10.86 19.44
N LEU A 125 -9.18 11.06 19.50
CA LEU A 125 -10.12 10.24 20.29
C LEU A 125 -10.65 9.06 19.49
N VAL A 126 -10.53 9.12 18.16
CA VAL A 126 -11.00 8.10 17.23
C VAL A 126 -9.81 7.37 16.59
N PRO A 127 -10.00 6.18 15.97
CA PRO A 127 -8.96 5.51 15.21
C PRO A 127 -8.35 6.40 14.14
N VAL A 128 -7.03 6.23 13.92
CA VAL A 128 -6.27 6.91 12.86
C VAL A 128 -5.61 5.86 11.97
N ILE A 129 -5.75 6.03 10.66
CA ILE A 129 -5.15 5.19 9.63
C ILE A 129 -4.11 5.99 8.86
N ASN A 130 -2.92 5.41 8.70
CA ASN A 130 -1.84 5.95 7.89
C ASN A 130 -2.08 5.68 6.40
N GLY A 131 -2.38 6.72 5.63
CA GLY A 131 -2.48 6.72 4.17
C GLY A 131 -1.16 6.98 3.43
N GLY A 132 -0.03 6.96 4.17
CA GLY A 132 1.33 7.22 3.70
C GLY A 132 1.95 8.44 4.37
N ASN A 133 3.07 8.27 5.09
CA ASN A 133 3.76 9.33 5.83
C ASN A 133 5.18 9.56 5.28
N GLY A 134 5.34 10.62 4.50
CA GLY A 134 6.63 11.00 3.91
C GLY A 134 7.26 9.86 3.10
N SER A 135 8.51 9.52 3.41
CA SER A 135 9.24 8.37 2.84
C SER A 135 9.26 7.14 3.76
N TYR A 136 8.52 7.16 4.88
CA TYR A 136 8.69 6.16 5.94
C TYR A 136 7.86 4.89 5.71
N GLN A 137 6.52 4.95 5.82
CA GLN A 137 5.66 3.78 5.63
C GLN A 137 4.35 4.08 4.88
N HIS A 138 3.75 3.01 4.34
CA HIS A 138 2.41 3.00 3.79
C HIS A 138 1.70 1.68 4.12
N PRO A 139 1.28 1.45 5.38
CA PRO A 139 0.80 0.14 5.85
C PRO A 139 -0.40 -0.38 5.07
N THR A 140 -1.30 0.49 4.60
CA THR A 140 -2.45 0.06 3.80
C THR A 140 -2.07 -0.36 2.37
N GLN A 141 -0.94 0.14 1.84
CA GLN A 141 -0.36 -0.37 0.59
C GLN A 141 0.24 -1.75 0.83
N THR A 142 1.02 -1.92 1.90
CA THR A 142 1.57 -3.23 2.26
C THR A 142 0.49 -4.29 2.39
N LEU A 143 -0.63 -3.99 3.05
CA LEU A 143 -1.72 -4.94 3.20
C LEU A 143 -2.35 -5.36 1.87
N LEU A 144 -2.55 -4.42 0.93
CA LEU A 144 -3.06 -4.78 -0.40
C LEU A 144 -2.03 -5.52 -1.26
N ASP A 145 -0.74 -5.19 -1.14
CA ASP A 145 0.34 -5.88 -1.85
C ASP A 145 0.44 -7.35 -1.39
N LEU A 146 0.45 -7.57 -0.08
CA LEU A 146 0.44 -8.90 0.52
C LEU A 146 -0.85 -9.67 0.18
N TYR A 147 -2.02 -9.01 0.18
CA TYR A 147 -3.26 -9.63 -0.23
C TYR A 147 -3.23 -10.07 -1.69
N THR A 148 -2.65 -9.26 -2.56
CA THR A 148 -2.47 -9.61 -3.97
C THR A 148 -1.61 -10.86 -4.12
N MET A 149 -0.46 -10.93 -3.43
CA MET A 149 0.39 -12.11 -3.42
C MET A 149 -0.36 -13.33 -2.85
N TYR A 150 -1.08 -13.16 -1.75
CA TYR A 150 -1.91 -14.21 -1.14
C TYR A 150 -2.93 -14.80 -2.12
N LYS A 151 -3.63 -13.94 -2.87
CA LYS A 151 -4.64 -14.35 -3.87
C LYS A 151 -4.04 -15.01 -5.13
N GLU A 152 -2.80 -14.69 -5.49
CA GLU A 152 -2.15 -15.24 -6.69
C GLU A 152 -1.56 -16.63 -6.45
N SER A 153 -0.55 -16.76 -5.63
CA SER A 153 0.13 -18.05 -5.39
C SER A 153 0.65 -18.23 -3.96
N GLY A 154 0.15 -17.39 -3.04
CA GLY A 154 0.60 -17.37 -1.64
C GLY A 154 1.85 -16.55 -1.40
N ILE A 155 2.27 -16.47 -0.15
CA ILE A 155 3.40 -15.65 0.30
C ILE A 155 4.52 -16.54 0.87
N ASP A 156 4.16 -17.59 1.61
CA ASP A 156 5.14 -18.45 2.27
C ASP A 156 6.08 -19.13 1.26
N LYS A 157 7.35 -19.16 1.61
CA LYS A 157 8.43 -19.80 0.82
C LYS A 157 8.57 -19.23 -0.58
N LYS A 158 8.20 -17.95 -0.77
CA LYS A 158 8.33 -17.26 -2.04
C LYS A 158 9.60 -16.45 -2.12
N ILE A 159 10.15 -16.35 -3.33
CA ILE A 159 11.26 -15.49 -3.69
C ILE A 159 10.70 -14.20 -4.26
N ILE A 160 10.97 -13.09 -3.59
CA ILE A 160 10.42 -11.78 -3.95
C ILE A 160 11.57 -10.84 -4.27
N VAL A 161 11.58 -10.32 -5.49
CA VAL A 161 12.49 -9.27 -5.91
C VAL A 161 11.79 -7.92 -5.76
N ILE A 162 12.44 -6.98 -5.09
CA ILE A 162 12.05 -5.57 -5.04
C ILE A 162 13.09 -4.80 -5.84
N VAL A 163 12.66 -4.09 -6.89
CA VAL A 163 13.59 -3.43 -7.84
C VAL A 163 13.29 -1.95 -7.99
N GLY A 164 14.34 -1.12 -8.01
CA GLY A 164 14.29 0.32 -8.28
C GLY A 164 14.86 1.18 -7.15
N ASP A 165 14.14 2.25 -6.76
CA ASP A 165 14.53 3.12 -5.65
C ASP A 165 14.10 2.50 -4.31
N LEU A 166 15.03 1.83 -3.66
CA LEU A 166 14.79 1.18 -2.37
C LEU A 166 15.09 2.10 -1.18
N LYS A 167 15.79 3.22 -1.43
CA LYS A 167 16.20 4.15 -0.38
C LYS A 167 15.08 5.09 0.06
N TYR A 168 14.29 5.59 -0.89
CA TYR A 168 13.24 6.58 -0.62
C TYR A 168 11.83 5.99 -0.79
N GLY A 169 11.74 4.72 -1.14
CA GLY A 169 10.50 4.03 -1.43
C GLY A 169 9.71 3.59 -0.20
N ARG A 170 8.84 4.45 0.38
CA ARG A 170 8.02 4.08 1.55
C ARG A 170 7.21 2.80 1.38
N THR A 171 6.81 2.46 0.15
CA THR A 171 6.06 1.23 -0.13
C THR A 171 6.95 0.00 -0.02
N THR A 172 8.22 0.10 -0.45
CA THR A 172 9.19 -0.98 -0.32
C THR A 172 9.59 -1.19 1.13
N HIS A 173 9.79 -0.11 1.89
CA HIS A 173 10.11 -0.16 3.32
C HIS A 173 9.04 -0.92 4.11
N SER A 174 7.79 -0.53 3.94
CA SER A 174 6.68 -1.19 4.64
C SER A 174 6.39 -2.59 4.10
N LEU A 175 6.62 -2.86 2.79
CA LEU A 175 6.45 -4.20 2.22
C LEU A 175 7.41 -5.21 2.85
N VAL A 176 8.71 -4.89 2.94
CA VAL A 176 9.70 -5.76 3.60
C VAL A 176 9.28 -6.08 5.03
N ARG A 177 8.86 -5.07 5.80
CA ARG A 177 8.38 -5.24 7.19
C ARG A 177 7.12 -6.10 7.29
N GLY A 178 6.27 -6.10 6.26
CA GLY A 178 5.11 -6.98 6.15
C GLY A 178 5.50 -8.42 5.80
N LEU A 179 6.42 -8.60 4.85
CA LEU A 179 6.87 -9.90 4.36
C LEU A 179 7.57 -10.75 5.44
N VAL A 180 8.29 -10.12 6.38
CA VAL A 180 8.94 -10.83 7.50
C VAL A 180 7.96 -11.56 8.44
N LYS A 181 6.65 -11.33 8.30
CA LYS A 181 5.60 -12.01 9.07
C LYS A 181 5.25 -13.39 8.50
N PHE A 182 5.75 -13.71 7.29
CA PHE A 182 5.45 -14.95 6.58
C PHE A 182 6.66 -15.89 6.55
N ASP A 183 6.40 -17.20 6.51
CA ASP A 183 7.42 -18.20 6.70
C ASP A 183 8.24 -18.45 5.43
N GLY A 184 9.57 -18.47 5.57
CA GLY A 184 10.48 -18.88 4.49
C GLY A 184 10.50 -17.96 3.27
N VAL A 185 10.08 -16.70 3.44
CA VAL A 185 10.16 -15.69 2.37
C VAL A 185 11.62 -15.27 2.18
N GLU A 186 12.07 -15.26 0.92
CA GLU A 186 13.37 -14.72 0.51
C GLU A 186 13.15 -13.40 -0.22
N ILE A 187 13.85 -12.35 0.21
CA ILE A 187 13.70 -11.00 -0.35
C ILE A 187 15.01 -10.58 -0.99
N HIS A 188 14.99 -10.24 -2.26
CA HIS A 188 16.13 -9.71 -3.00
C HIS A 188 15.86 -8.25 -3.39
N GLY A 189 16.68 -7.34 -2.88
CA GLY A 189 16.60 -5.92 -3.23
C GLY A 189 17.55 -5.59 -4.36
N ILE A 190 17.05 -5.29 -5.55
CA ILE A 190 17.86 -4.89 -6.70
C ILE A 190 17.79 -3.38 -6.87
N SER A 191 18.92 -2.70 -6.74
CA SER A 191 19.00 -1.24 -6.89
C SER A 191 20.25 -0.80 -7.63
N PRO A 192 20.22 0.40 -8.25
CA PRO A 192 21.44 1.05 -8.66
C PRO A 192 22.21 1.55 -7.43
N PRO A 193 23.55 1.83 -7.58
CA PRO A 193 24.35 2.37 -6.49
C PRO A 193 23.77 3.65 -5.87
N GLY A 194 23.71 3.71 -4.54
CA GLY A 194 23.21 4.86 -3.78
C GLY A 194 21.70 4.87 -3.52
N LEU A 195 20.94 3.88 -4.07
CA LEU A 195 19.51 3.70 -3.84
C LEU A 195 19.20 2.38 -3.13
N GLU A 196 20.14 1.84 -2.39
CA GLU A 196 20.01 0.64 -1.60
C GLU A 196 18.98 0.80 -0.47
N MET A 197 18.37 -0.31 -0.09
CA MET A 197 17.46 -0.35 1.06
C MET A 197 18.20 -0.02 2.35
N PRO A 198 17.74 0.95 3.15
CA PRO A 198 18.34 1.23 4.46
C PRO A 198 18.22 0.02 5.41
N GLU A 199 19.29 -0.24 6.16
CA GLU A 199 19.40 -1.40 7.06
C GLU A 199 18.25 -1.50 8.08
N GLU A 200 17.74 -0.39 8.54
CA GLU A 200 16.64 -0.30 9.50
C GLU A 200 15.32 -0.90 9.00
N HIS A 201 15.15 -1.06 7.69
CA HIS A 201 13.95 -1.63 7.09
C HIS A 201 14.06 -3.14 6.85
N VAL A 202 15.26 -3.72 6.92
CA VAL A 202 15.50 -5.14 6.67
C VAL A 202 15.82 -5.95 7.93
N VAL A 203 15.65 -5.35 9.09
CA VAL A 203 15.86 -6.02 10.38
C VAL A 203 14.95 -7.26 10.47
N ASN A 204 15.57 -8.42 10.74
CA ASN A 204 14.92 -9.74 10.78
C ASN A 204 14.38 -10.26 9.44
N ALA A 205 14.65 -9.59 8.31
CA ALA A 205 14.30 -10.08 7.00
C ALA A 205 15.40 -11.03 6.46
N ASN A 206 15.01 -12.08 5.76
CA ASN A 206 15.91 -12.85 4.90
C ASN A 206 16.12 -12.05 3.60
N TYR A 207 16.97 -11.02 3.70
CA TYR A 207 17.16 -10.01 2.67
C TYR A 207 18.56 -10.07 2.07
N THR A 208 18.63 -10.11 0.75
CA THR A 208 19.88 -10.09 -0.02
C THR A 208 19.93 -8.83 -0.91
N PRO A 209 20.87 -7.90 -0.67
CA PRO A 209 21.02 -6.75 -1.56
C PRO A 209 21.79 -7.12 -2.84
N HIS A 210 21.36 -6.56 -3.97
CA HIS A 210 22.02 -6.62 -5.28
C HIS A 210 22.19 -5.21 -5.81
N VAL A 211 23.40 -4.66 -5.68
CA VAL A 211 23.73 -3.33 -6.21
C VAL A 211 24.35 -3.53 -7.58
N ILE A 212 23.59 -3.21 -8.62
CA ILE A 212 23.98 -3.53 -9.99
C ILE A 212 23.85 -2.34 -10.94
N ASP A 213 24.53 -2.42 -12.08
CA ASP A 213 24.16 -1.63 -13.24
C ASP A 213 22.81 -2.19 -13.77
N MET A 214 21.80 -1.34 -13.80
CA MET A 214 20.41 -1.74 -14.12
C MET A 214 20.25 -2.31 -15.54
N ARG A 215 21.21 -2.10 -16.44
CA ARG A 215 21.28 -2.77 -17.75
C ARG A 215 21.44 -4.29 -17.64
N ASN A 216 21.91 -4.77 -16.49
CA ASN A 216 22.08 -6.20 -16.20
C ASN A 216 20.85 -6.83 -15.51
N LEU A 217 19.75 -6.10 -15.36
CA LEU A 217 18.56 -6.53 -14.61
C LEU A 217 18.05 -7.92 -15.10
N LYS A 218 17.93 -8.13 -16.41
CA LYS A 218 17.46 -9.41 -16.98
C LYS A 218 18.30 -10.59 -16.46
N ASN A 219 19.62 -10.48 -16.56
CA ASN A 219 20.55 -11.55 -16.13
C ASN A 219 20.43 -11.82 -14.63
N GLU A 220 20.22 -10.76 -13.82
CA GLU A 220 20.10 -10.92 -12.37
C GLU A 220 18.77 -11.59 -12.00
N LEU A 221 17.67 -11.20 -12.63
CA LEU A 221 16.36 -11.84 -12.44
C LEU A 221 16.38 -13.32 -12.86
N GLU A 222 17.07 -13.67 -13.96
CA GLU A 222 17.21 -15.06 -14.43
C GLU A 222 18.02 -15.94 -13.46
N LYS A 223 18.99 -15.38 -12.73
CA LYS A 223 19.74 -16.08 -11.66
C LYS A 223 18.88 -16.33 -10.43
N ILE A 224 18.14 -15.29 -10.01
CA ILE A 224 17.31 -15.32 -8.79
C ILE A 224 16.06 -16.17 -8.99
N ARG A 225 15.42 -16.10 -10.18
CA ARG A 225 14.15 -16.77 -10.53
C ARG A 225 13.02 -16.46 -9.56
N PRO A 226 12.63 -15.19 -9.41
CA PRO A 226 11.63 -14.78 -8.44
C PRO A 226 10.22 -15.32 -8.79
N ASP A 227 9.41 -15.54 -7.75
CA ASP A 227 7.97 -15.71 -7.89
C ASP A 227 7.27 -14.37 -8.14
N TYR A 228 7.76 -13.30 -7.46
CA TYR A 228 7.21 -11.95 -7.58
C TYR A 228 8.31 -10.92 -7.83
N ILE A 229 8.01 -9.97 -8.69
CA ILE A 229 8.81 -8.75 -8.89
C ILE A 229 7.95 -7.57 -8.47
N TYR A 230 8.40 -6.82 -7.47
CA TYR A 230 7.80 -5.57 -7.04
C TYR A 230 8.65 -4.42 -7.58
N ALA A 231 8.19 -3.82 -8.67
CA ALA A 231 8.89 -2.73 -9.33
C ALA A 231 8.50 -1.38 -8.73
N THR A 232 9.45 -0.45 -8.61
CA THR A 232 9.20 0.90 -8.11
C THR A 232 9.84 1.95 -9.00
N ARG A 233 9.19 3.10 -9.15
CA ARG A 233 9.80 4.21 -9.85
C ARG A 233 10.98 4.78 -9.08
N VAL A 234 11.94 5.37 -9.79
CA VAL A 234 12.98 6.19 -9.19
C VAL A 234 12.38 7.56 -8.82
N GLN A 235 12.46 7.94 -7.54
CA GLN A 235 11.88 9.18 -7.02
C GLN A 235 12.86 10.35 -7.21
N LEU A 236 12.98 10.84 -8.46
CA LEU A 236 13.95 11.89 -8.83
C LEU A 236 13.81 13.15 -7.97
N GLU A 237 12.59 13.46 -7.53
CA GLU A 237 12.29 14.61 -6.66
C GLU A 237 12.93 14.51 -5.25
N ARG A 238 13.47 13.36 -4.89
CA ARG A 238 14.10 13.08 -3.59
C ARG A 238 15.60 12.79 -3.70
N ILE A 239 16.12 12.72 -4.92
CA ILE A 239 17.52 12.42 -5.21
C ILE A 239 18.26 13.73 -5.48
N PRO A 240 19.48 13.95 -4.93
CA PRO A 240 20.32 15.10 -5.31
C PRO A 240 20.55 15.15 -6.82
N GLU A 241 20.52 16.34 -7.42
CA GLU A 241 20.55 16.59 -8.88
C GLU A 241 21.66 15.83 -9.65
N ASN A 242 22.73 15.43 -8.98
CA ASN A 242 23.87 14.74 -9.59
C ASN A 242 23.80 13.20 -9.51
N ALA A 243 22.81 12.63 -8.84
CA ALA A 243 22.75 11.19 -8.57
C ALA A 243 21.88 10.39 -9.58
N GLY A 244 21.03 11.06 -10.39
CA GLY A 244 19.98 10.39 -11.16
C GLY A 244 20.32 9.92 -12.58
N LYS A 245 21.49 10.25 -13.13
CA LYS A 245 21.82 9.86 -14.51
C LYS A 245 22.38 8.43 -14.57
N GLY A 246 21.64 7.50 -15.17
CA GLY A 246 22.05 6.10 -15.40
C GLY A 246 21.32 5.04 -14.59
N TYR A 247 20.26 5.39 -13.89
CA TYR A 247 19.47 4.45 -13.06
C TYR A 247 18.26 3.87 -13.80
N GLN A 248 18.23 4.03 -15.12
CA GLN A 248 17.12 3.55 -15.94
C GLN A 248 17.07 2.03 -15.96
N TYR A 249 15.91 1.48 -15.66
CA TYR A 249 15.59 0.09 -15.92
C TYR A 249 14.17 0.01 -16.46
N GLN A 250 13.87 -1.09 -17.15
CA GLN A 250 12.53 -1.34 -17.64
C GLN A 250 12.23 -2.83 -17.58
N ILE A 251 11.09 -3.16 -16.99
CA ILE A 251 10.50 -4.48 -17.08
C ILE A 251 9.63 -4.51 -18.33
N ASN A 252 9.96 -5.43 -19.23
CA ASN A 252 9.27 -5.66 -20.49
C ASN A 252 9.25 -7.18 -20.81
N LYS A 253 8.62 -7.57 -21.91
CA LYS A 253 8.53 -8.99 -22.30
C LYS A 253 9.87 -9.67 -22.41
N ASN A 254 10.88 -8.97 -22.98
CA ASN A 254 12.25 -9.52 -23.09
C ASN A 254 12.90 -9.72 -21.70
N THR A 255 12.69 -8.78 -20.77
CA THR A 255 13.21 -8.91 -19.39
C THR A 255 12.66 -10.16 -18.69
N LEU A 256 11.43 -10.57 -19.02
CA LEU A 256 10.72 -11.69 -18.39
C LEU A 256 10.66 -12.96 -19.27
N GLU A 257 11.41 -13.02 -20.37
CA GLU A 257 11.35 -14.11 -21.35
C GLU A 257 11.55 -15.51 -20.73
N ASN A 258 12.54 -15.64 -19.86
CA ASN A 258 12.91 -16.89 -19.21
C ASN A 258 12.28 -17.09 -17.81
N LEU A 259 11.28 -16.28 -17.46
CA LEU A 259 10.56 -16.30 -16.18
C LEU A 259 9.04 -16.51 -16.41
N PRO A 260 8.61 -17.73 -16.80
CA PRO A 260 7.24 -17.95 -17.25
C PRO A 260 6.19 -17.78 -16.15
N ASN A 261 6.54 -18.02 -14.88
CA ASN A 261 5.61 -18.05 -13.76
C ASN A 261 5.68 -16.79 -12.88
N VAL A 262 6.54 -15.83 -13.20
CA VAL A 262 6.72 -14.62 -12.42
C VAL A 262 5.47 -13.73 -12.47
N ARG A 263 5.17 -13.04 -11.39
CA ARG A 263 4.14 -11.99 -11.32
C ARG A 263 4.79 -10.64 -11.02
N VAL A 264 4.35 -9.62 -11.76
CA VAL A 264 4.87 -8.24 -11.63
C VAL A 264 3.84 -7.37 -10.92
N LEU A 265 4.27 -6.80 -9.80
CA LEU A 265 3.53 -5.84 -8.99
C LEU A 265 4.14 -4.45 -9.11
N HIS A 266 3.33 -3.41 -8.90
CA HIS A 266 3.77 -2.03 -8.86
C HIS A 266 2.80 -1.17 -8.02
N PRO A 267 3.27 -0.31 -7.11
CA PRO A 267 2.38 0.51 -6.27
C PRO A 267 1.68 1.63 -7.03
N LEU A 268 2.04 1.85 -8.30
CA LEU A 268 1.57 2.94 -9.17
C LEU A 268 1.79 4.36 -8.56
N PRO A 269 1.96 5.42 -9.37
CA PRO A 269 1.88 5.42 -10.84
C PRO A 269 3.16 4.90 -11.51
N ILE A 270 3.02 4.34 -12.69
CA ILE A 270 4.12 4.21 -13.66
C ILE A 270 4.21 5.56 -14.36
N ALA A 271 5.33 6.23 -14.22
CA ALA A 271 5.52 7.56 -14.80
C ALA A 271 6.11 7.45 -16.21
N THR A 272 5.36 7.92 -17.21
CA THR A 272 5.76 7.83 -18.62
C THR A 272 6.61 9.02 -19.10
N ASP A 273 6.49 10.16 -18.40
CA ASP A 273 7.18 11.41 -18.75
C ASP A 273 8.23 11.76 -17.70
N THR A 274 9.30 10.96 -17.66
CA THR A 274 10.47 11.19 -16.80
C THR A 274 11.74 11.01 -17.60
N ASP A 275 12.81 11.68 -17.19
CA ASP A 275 14.15 11.51 -17.78
C ASP A 275 14.66 10.06 -17.73
N CYS A 276 14.08 9.25 -16.84
CA CYS A 276 14.43 7.83 -16.66
C CYS A 276 13.53 6.88 -17.46
N GLY A 277 12.47 7.39 -18.12
CA GLY A 277 11.45 6.57 -18.78
C GLY A 277 10.61 5.73 -17.79
N PRO A 278 9.58 4.98 -18.29
CA PRO A 278 8.77 4.11 -17.46
C PRO A 278 9.54 2.88 -17.01
N GLU A 279 9.46 2.55 -15.74
CA GLU A 279 10.04 1.35 -15.14
C GLU A 279 9.35 0.04 -15.56
N ILE A 280 8.16 0.14 -16.14
CA ILE A 280 7.42 -0.96 -16.78
C ILE A 280 7.00 -0.50 -18.17
N ALA A 281 7.28 -1.31 -19.19
CA ALA A 281 6.88 -0.99 -20.57
C ALA A 281 5.36 -1.11 -20.74
N GLU A 282 4.77 -0.24 -21.56
CA GLU A 282 3.34 -0.22 -21.85
C GLU A 282 2.81 -1.58 -22.38
N GLU A 283 3.65 -2.33 -23.12
CA GLU A 283 3.30 -3.66 -23.59
C GLU A 283 3.02 -4.70 -22.48
N MET A 284 3.41 -4.38 -21.23
CA MET A 284 3.14 -5.22 -20.06
C MET A 284 1.73 -5.04 -19.52
N ASP A 285 1.04 -3.97 -19.84
CA ASP A 285 -0.32 -3.72 -19.35
C ASP A 285 -1.31 -4.83 -19.74
N GLU A 286 -1.08 -5.46 -20.90
CA GLU A 286 -1.88 -6.57 -21.41
C GLU A 286 -1.21 -7.96 -21.16
N ASP A 287 -0.06 -8.00 -20.49
CA ASP A 287 0.62 -9.27 -20.21
C ASP A 287 0.06 -9.93 -18.94
N THR A 288 -0.22 -11.21 -19.00
CA THR A 288 -0.78 -11.97 -17.86
C THR A 288 0.14 -12.06 -16.64
N LYS A 289 1.42 -11.75 -16.78
CA LYS A 289 2.38 -11.64 -15.68
C LYS A 289 2.22 -10.34 -14.91
N ALA A 290 1.69 -9.28 -15.54
CA ALA A 290 1.48 -7.97 -14.95
C ALA A 290 0.17 -7.95 -14.17
N ILE A 291 0.26 -7.88 -12.85
CA ILE A 291 -0.91 -7.92 -11.95
C ILE A 291 -1.13 -6.62 -11.18
N TYR A 292 -0.44 -5.54 -11.55
CA TYR A 292 -0.47 -4.28 -10.80
C TYR A 292 -1.82 -3.53 -10.91
N PHE A 293 -2.61 -3.73 -11.97
CA PHE A 293 -3.97 -3.19 -12.00
C PHE A 293 -4.89 -3.96 -11.05
N LYS A 294 -4.83 -5.28 -11.07
CA LYS A 294 -5.55 -6.14 -10.12
C LYS A 294 -5.12 -5.84 -8.67
N GLN A 295 -3.81 -5.61 -8.45
CA GLN A 295 -3.27 -5.15 -7.17
C GLN A 295 -3.92 -3.82 -6.75
N ALA A 296 -4.03 -2.85 -7.65
CA ALA A 296 -4.65 -1.55 -7.35
C ALA A 296 -6.14 -1.71 -6.99
N ASP A 297 -6.87 -2.57 -7.70
CA ASP A 297 -8.28 -2.89 -7.45
C ASP A 297 -8.49 -3.49 -6.06
N TYR A 298 -7.64 -4.40 -5.62
CA TYR A 298 -7.68 -4.96 -4.26
C TYR A 298 -7.51 -3.92 -3.15
N GLY A 299 -7.10 -2.71 -3.52
CA GLY A 299 -7.09 -1.58 -2.59
C GLY A 299 -8.45 -1.25 -1.99
N ILE A 300 -9.57 -1.50 -2.70
CA ILE A 300 -10.91 -1.20 -2.20
C ILE A 300 -11.33 -2.22 -1.11
N PRO A 301 -11.39 -3.55 -1.36
CA PRO A 301 -11.81 -4.51 -0.35
C PRO A 301 -10.88 -4.54 0.87
N ILE A 302 -9.57 -4.35 0.69
CA ILE A 302 -8.63 -4.24 1.81
C ILE A 302 -8.93 -3.00 2.68
N ARG A 303 -9.21 -1.84 2.07
CA ARG A 303 -9.58 -0.63 2.83
C ARG A 303 -10.95 -0.75 3.49
N MET A 304 -11.91 -1.44 2.85
CA MET A 304 -13.18 -1.80 3.50
C MET A 304 -12.92 -2.66 4.76
N ALA A 305 -12.10 -3.69 4.65
CA ALA A 305 -11.74 -4.57 5.77
C ALA A 305 -11.02 -3.81 6.89
N ILE A 306 -10.10 -2.90 6.55
CA ILE A 306 -9.42 -2.04 7.51
C ILE A 306 -10.42 -1.13 8.25
N ILE A 307 -11.30 -0.44 7.53
CA ILE A 307 -12.30 0.46 8.12
C ILE A 307 -13.21 -0.30 9.09
N ILE A 308 -13.74 -1.45 8.68
CA ILE A 308 -14.58 -2.31 9.52
C ILE A 308 -13.84 -2.75 10.79
N THR A 309 -12.57 -3.15 10.63
CA THR A 309 -11.73 -3.61 11.74
C THR A 309 -11.48 -2.47 12.72
N MET A 310 -11.12 -1.28 12.23
CA MET A 310 -10.83 -0.12 13.06
C MET A 310 -12.08 0.45 13.75
N LEU A 311 -13.27 0.31 13.16
CA LEU A 311 -14.54 0.70 13.74
C LEU A 311 -15.20 -0.39 14.62
N ASN A 312 -14.57 -1.57 14.73
CA ASN A 312 -15.09 -2.75 15.46
C ASN A 312 -16.45 -3.23 14.94
N CYS A 313 -16.67 -3.19 13.62
CA CYS A 313 -17.90 -3.60 12.93
C CYS A 313 -17.78 -5.00 12.26
N GLN A 314 -16.80 -5.85 12.68
CA GLN A 314 -16.53 -7.14 12.03
C GLN A 314 -17.73 -8.10 12.10
N LYS A 315 -18.50 -8.08 13.20
CA LYS A 315 -19.68 -8.95 13.38
C LYS A 315 -20.77 -8.70 12.34
N GLU A 316 -20.91 -7.45 11.89
CA GLU A 316 -21.86 -7.07 10.84
C GLU A 316 -21.42 -7.64 9.49
N ALA A 317 -20.10 -7.59 9.20
CA ALA A 317 -19.54 -8.13 7.98
C ALA A 317 -19.54 -9.67 7.95
N GLU A 318 -19.29 -10.35 9.08
CA GLU A 318 -19.36 -11.81 9.19
C GLU A 318 -20.77 -12.37 8.86
N LYS A 319 -21.82 -11.57 9.01
CA LYS A 319 -23.17 -11.96 8.59
C LYS A 319 -23.26 -12.11 7.07
N LEU A 320 -22.49 -11.34 6.30
CA LEU A 320 -22.48 -11.41 4.84
C LEU A 320 -21.91 -12.75 4.36
N ALA A 321 -20.91 -13.32 5.04
CA ALA A 321 -20.33 -14.60 4.68
C ALA A 321 -21.34 -15.75 4.66
N LYS A 322 -22.43 -15.65 5.46
CA LYS A 322 -23.52 -16.65 5.50
C LYS A 322 -24.48 -16.59 4.31
N TYR A 323 -24.37 -15.57 3.47
CA TYR A 323 -25.21 -15.42 2.28
C TYR A 323 -24.45 -15.74 0.98
N VAL A 324 -23.15 -16.05 1.07
CA VAL A 324 -22.29 -16.35 -0.09
C VAL A 324 -22.08 -17.88 -0.24
N GLU A 325 -22.45 -18.68 0.77
CA GLU A 325 -22.57 -20.15 0.68
C GLU A 325 -23.94 -20.56 0.09
#